data_cbf7f65e3429f41581449bc1a503f6ff
#
_entry.id   cbf7f65e3429f41581449bc1a503f6ff
#
_cell.length_a   1.000
_cell.length_b   1.000
_cell.length_c   1.000
_cell.angle_alpha   90.00
_cell.angle_beta   90.00
_cell.angle_gamma   90.00
#
_symmetry.space_group_name_H-M   'P 1'
#
loop_
_entity.id
_entity.type
_entity.pdbx_description
1 polymer ?
#
loop_
_entity_poly.entity_id
_entity_poly.type
_entity_poly.pdbx_seq_one_letter_code
_entity_poly.pdbx_strand_id
1 'polypeptide(L)'
;AYDYNFMHYKYTASAGEDGDYEEKVRRLEQADIVLPEVLELKPDVLIITGDHSTPATMAGHSWHPVPFLLYSRWPIGRNSATFDELSCAQGSLGTFPAKEALPLAMAHAGRLANFGA
;
A
#
# COMPACT_ATOMS: atom_id res chain seq x y z
N ALA A 1 22.66 3.43 -6.81
CA ALA A 1 21.42 2.72 -6.46
C ALA A 1 21.17 2.85 -4.97
N TYR A 2 19.90 2.87 -4.58
CA TYR A 2 19.48 2.97 -3.19
C TYR A 2 18.80 1.65 -2.79
N ASP A 3 18.98 1.22 -1.53
CA ASP A 3 18.33 0.03 -0.99
C ASP A 3 16.86 0.27 -0.67
N TYR A 4 16.48 1.52 -0.42
CA TYR A 4 15.13 1.93 -0.11
C TYR A 4 14.71 3.11 -0.97
N ASN A 5 13.52 3.02 -1.56
CA ASN A 5 12.91 4.08 -2.35
C ASN A 5 11.50 4.35 -1.82
N PHE A 6 11.19 5.61 -1.59
CA PHE A 6 9.86 6.05 -1.20
C PHE A 6 9.26 6.91 -2.30
N MET A 7 8.06 6.55 -2.75
CA MET A 7 7.31 7.28 -3.75
C MET A 7 5.98 7.74 -3.16
N HIS A 8 5.69 9.02 -3.24
CA HIS A 8 4.45 9.60 -2.76
C HIS A 8 3.58 10.09 -3.92
N TYR A 9 2.37 9.54 -4.02
CA TYR A 9 1.36 9.95 -5.00
C TYR A 9 0.19 10.63 -4.29
N LYS A 10 0.19 11.96 -4.29
CA LYS A 10 -0.70 12.79 -3.48
C LYS A 10 -2.11 12.99 -4.06
N TYR A 11 -2.28 12.86 -5.36
CA TYR A 11 -3.51 13.26 -6.06
C TYR A 11 -4.78 12.55 -5.62
N THR A 12 -4.69 11.32 -5.11
CA THR A 12 -5.82 10.56 -4.59
C THR A 12 -6.38 11.16 -3.30
N ALA A 13 -5.49 11.66 -2.43
CA ALA A 13 -5.88 12.33 -1.19
C ALA A 13 -6.58 13.66 -1.48
N SER A 14 -6.02 14.48 -2.37
CA SER A 14 -6.62 15.77 -2.76
C SER A 14 -8.03 15.60 -3.33
N ALA A 15 -8.25 14.66 -4.24
CA ALA A 15 -9.57 14.37 -4.77
C ALA A 15 -10.57 13.90 -3.68
N GLY A 16 -10.07 13.14 -2.69
CA GLY A 16 -10.87 12.73 -1.55
C GLY A 16 -11.29 13.91 -0.65
N GLU A 17 -10.35 14.84 -0.39
CA GLU A 17 -10.61 16.07 0.39
C GLU A 17 -11.63 16.98 -0.31
N ASP A 18 -11.58 17.05 -1.64
CA ASP A 18 -12.54 17.80 -2.45
C ASP A 18 -13.91 17.11 -2.56
N GLY A 19 -14.05 15.89 -2.04
CA GLY A 19 -15.27 15.10 -2.15
C GLY A 19 -15.56 14.58 -3.56
N ASP A 20 -14.59 14.68 -4.48
CA ASP A 20 -14.73 14.26 -5.85
C ASP A 20 -14.40 12.76 -6.01
N TYR A 21 -15.43 11.93 -5.91
CA TYR A 21 -15.31 10.48 -6.03
C TYR A 21 -14.80 10.05 -7.41
N GLU A 22 -15.32 10.63 -8.48
CA GLU A 22 -14.95 10.25 -9.84
C GLU A 22 -13.50 10.62 -10.16
N GLU A 23 -13.06 11.79 -9.71
CA GLU A 23 -11.66 12.20 -9.83
C GLU A 23 -10.75 11.29 -9.03
N LYS A 24 -11.17 10.90 -7.83
CA LYS A 24 -10.41 9.97 -7.00
C LYS A 24 -10.21 8.62 -7.69
N VAL A 25 -11.26 8.07 -8.30
CA VAL A 25 -11.18 6.83 -9.09
C VAL A 25 -10.19 6.99 -10.25
N ARG A 26 -10.31 8.07 -11.02
CA ARG A 26 -9.38 8.34 -12.14
C ARG A 26 -7.92 8.42 -11.69
N ARG A 27 -7.66 9.03 -10.53
CA ARG A 27 -6.30 9.11 -9.98
C ARG A 27 -5.76 7.75 -9.56
N LEU A 28 -6.60 6.89 -9.00
CA LEU A 28 -6.20 5.50 -8.69
C LEU A 28 -5.89 4.71 -9.96
N GLU A 29 -6.72 4.83 -11.00
CA GLU A 29 -6.49 4.18 -12.29
C GLU A 29 -5.19 4.67 -12.94
N GLN A 30 -4.88 5.97 -12.85
CA GLN A 30 -3.61 6.52 -13.34
C GLN A 30 -2.40 5.96 -12.58
N ALA A 31 -2.51 5.78 -11.27
CA ALA A 31 -1.46 5.17 -10.47
C ALA A 31 -1.26 3.69 -10.86
N ASP A 32 -2.34 2.97 -11.10
CA ASP A 32 -2.31 1.55 -11.50
C ASP A 32 -1.58 1.35 -12.84
N ILE A 33 -1.77 2.24 -13.81
CA ILE A 33 -1.09 2.18 -15.11
C ILE A 33 0.43 2.20 -14.99
N VAL A 34 0.98 2.85 -13.96
CA VAL A 34 2.43 2.97 -13.75
C VAL A 34 3.02 1.75 -13.04
N LEU A 35 2.22 0.95 -12.35
CA LEU A 35 2.70 -0.20 -11.57
C LEU A 35 3.52 -1.22 -12.38
N PRO A 36 3.19 -1.57 -13.62
CA PRO A 36 4.02 -2.46 -14.42
C PRO A 36 5.46 -1.96 -14.58
N GLU A 37 5.67 -0.66 -14.77
CA GLU A 37 7.01 -0.06 -14.87
C GLU A 37 7.79 -0.20 -13.56
N VAL A 38 7.12 -0.04 -12.43
CA VAL A 38 7.72 -0.25 -11.11
C VAL A 38 8.13 -1.71 -10.92
N LEU A 39 7.30 -2.65 -11.37
CA LEU A 39 7.60 -4.09 -11.28
C LEU A 39 8.76 -4.51 -12.22
N GLU A 40 8.95 -3.82 -13.35
CA GLU A 40 10.09 -4.05 -14.24
C GLU A 40 11.44 -3.74 -13.57
N LEU A 41 11.46 -2.88 -12.55
CA LEU A 41 12.64 -2.62 -11.72
C LEU A 41 13.01 -3.81 -10.83
N LYS A 42 12.16 -4.83 -10.76
CA LYS A 42 12.35 -6.07 -9.99
C LYS A 42 12.68 -5.82 -8.51
N PRO A 43 11.86 -5.05 -7.80
CA PRO A 43 12.10 -4.83 -6.39
C PRO A 43 12.03 -6.15 -5.61
N ASP A 44 12.90 -6.35 -4.62
CA ASP A 44 12.79 -7.50 -3.71
C ASP A 44 11.50 -7.45 -2.90
N VAL A 45 11.07 -6.23 -2.53
CA VAL A 45 9.82 -5.95 -1.83
C VAL A 45 9.19 -4.70 -2.43
N LEU A 46 7.89 -4.77 -2.72
CA LEU A 46 7.06 -3.62 -3.04
C LEU A 46 5.93 -3.51 -2.02
N ILE A 47 5.79 -2.34 -1.43
CA ILE A 47 4.65 -2.00 -0.58
C ILE A 47 3.84 -0.89 -1.25
N ILE A 48 2.52 -1.08 -1.29
CA ILE A 48 1.56 -0.06 -1.72
C ILE A 48 0.58 0.15 -0.57
N THR A 49 0.47 1.38 -0.10
CA THR A 49 -0.41 1.72 1.02
C THR A 49 -0.73 3.22 1.01
N GLY A 50 -1.55 3.67 1.93
CA GLY A 50 -1.81 5.08 2.23
C GLY A 50 -1.26 5.46 3.60
N ASP A 51 -1.10 6.74 3.81
CA ASP A 51 -0.75 7.34 5.11
C ASP A 51 -1.99 7.49 6.00
N HIS A 52 -3.15 7.80 5.41
CA HIS A 52 -4.46 7.86 6.06
C HIS A 52 -5.57 7.66 5.03
N SER A 53 -6.75 7.31 5.53
CA SER A 53 -7.97 7.26 4.71
C SER A 53 -8.54 8.66 4.49
N THR A 54 -8.98 8.93 3.26
CA THR A 54 -9.65 10.18 2.86
C THR A 54 -10.86 9.84 1.99
N PRO A 55 -11.95 9.34 2.59
CA PRO A 55 -13.15 8.98 1.84
C PRO A 55 -13.78 10.21 1.18
N ALA A 56 -14.07 10.13 -0.12
CA ALA A 56 -14.69 11.24 -0.85
C ALA A 56 -16.07 11.61 -0.28
N THR A 57 -16.81 10.64 0.26
CA THR A 57 -18.10 10.85 0.93
C THR A 57 -18.00 11.69 2.21
N MET A 58 -16.83 11.74 2.83
CA MET A 58 -16.56 12.53 4.03
C MET A 58 -15.86 13.86 3.72
N ALA A 59 -15.33 14.01 2.51
CA ALA A 59 -14.55 15.17 2.07
C ALA A 59 -13.48 15.55 3.12
N GLY A 60 -12.82 14.55 3.68
CA GLY A 60 -11.84 14.75 4.75
C GLY A 60 -11.23 13.44 5.23
N HIS A 61 -10.26 13.57 6.13
CA HIS A 61 -9.57 12.43 6.70
C HIS A 61 -10.46 11.64 7.67
N SER A 62 -10.25 10.34 7.70
CA SER A 62 -10.97 9.46 8.60
C SER A 62 -10.05 8.53 9.37
N TRP A 63 -10.59 7.84 10.37
CA TRP A 63 -9.87 6.89 11.24
C TRP A 63 -9.77 5.48 10.65
N HIS A 64 -10.35 5.23 9.47
CA HIS A 64 -10.38 3.90 8.89
C HIS A 64 -8.95 3.42 8.58
N PRO A 65 -8.67 2.13 8.78
CA PRO A 65 -7.44 1.53 8.30
C PRO A 65 -7.30 1.71 6.79
N VAL A 66 -6.07 1.87 6.32
CA VAL A 66 -5.76 1.94 4.89
C VAL A 66 -5.45 0.56 4.34
N PRO A 67 -5.74 0.30 3.06
CA PRO A 67 -5.28 -0.90 2.39
C PRO A 67 -3.75 -1.00 2.43
N PHE A 68 -3.23 -2.21 2.62
CA PHE A 68 -1.81 -2.47 2.64
C PHE A 68 -1.51 -3.70 1.78
N LEU A 69 -0.73 -3.51 0.73
CA LEU A 69 -0.24 -4.56 -0.14
C LEU A 69 1.26 -4.73 0.08
N LEU A 70 1.69 -5.97 0.32
CA LEU A 70 3.08 -6.35 0.33
C LEU A 70 3.32 -7.42 -0.74
N TYR A 71 4.18 -7.11 -1.68
CA TYR A 71 4.68 -8.03 -2.68
C TYR A 71 6.13 -8.37 -2.37
N SER A 72 6.45 -9.64 -2.35
CA SER A 72 7.83 -10.13 -2.24
C SER A 72 7.94 -11.54 -2.84
N ARG A 73 9.16 -11.99 -3.06
CA ARG A 73 9.42 -13.38 -3.47
C ARG A 73 9.14 -14.40 -2.37
N TRP A 74 8.93 -13.96 -1.15
CA TRP A 74 8.59 -14.81 -0.01
C TRP A 74 7.13 -14.57 0.40
N PRO A 75 6.16 -15.17 -0.32
CA PRO A 75 4.76 -14.93 -0.02
C PRO A 75 4.40 -15.53 1.34
N ILE A 76 3.62 -14.79 2.10
CA ILE A 76 3.00 -15.26 3.33
C ILE A 76 1.48 -15.21 3.16
N GLY A 77 0.86 -16.35 3.00
CA GLY A 77 -0.57 -16.50 3.09
C GLY A 77 -1.35 -16.25 1.80
N ARG A 78 -2.60 -15.82 1.95
CA ARG A 78 -3.54 -15.70 0.84
C ARG A 78 -3.28 -14.47 -0.01
N ASN A 79 -3.30 -14.67 -1.31
CA ASN A 79 -3.43 -13.59 -2.26
C ASN A 79 -4.90 -13.19 -2.41
N SER A 80 -5.13 -11.88 -2.50
CA SER A 80 -6.38 -11.34 -2.99
C SER A 80 -6.30 -11.09 -4.49
N ALA A 81 -7.44 -11.18 -5.19
CA ALA A 81 -7.51 -10.86 -6.61
C ALA A 81 -7.55 -9.34 -6.86
N THR A 82 -7.91 -8.57 -5.84
CA THR A 82 -8.08 -7.11 -5.91
C THR A 82 -7.41 -6.42 -4.73
N PHE A 83 -6.99 -5.19 -4.96
CA PHE A 83 -6.42 -4.34 -3.92
C PHE A 83 -7.44 -3.28 -3.51
N ASP A 84 -8.22 -3.59 -2.50
CA ASP A 84 -9.26 -2.76 -1.91
C ASP A 84 -9.39 -3.05 -0.41
N GLU A 85 -10.15 -2.23 0.31
CA GLU A 85 -10.32 -2.35 1.76
C GLU A 85 -10.92 -3.68 2.19
N LEU A 86 -11.90 -4.20 1.46
CA LEU A 86 -12.59 -5.45 1.81
C LEU A 86 -11.67 -6.65 1.59
N SER A 87 -10.95 -6.67 0.49
CA SER A 87 -9.98 -7.72 0.18
C SER A 87 -8.81 -7.70 1.15
N CYS A 88 -8.28 -6.52 1.47
CA CYS A 88 -7.20 -6.38 2.44
C CYS A 88 -7.62 -6.81 3.86
N ALA A 89 -8.88 -6.56 4.25
CA ALA A 89 -9.40 -7.00 5.54
C ALA A 89 -9.40 -8.53 5.72
N GLN A 90 -9.40 -9.28 4.63
CA GLN A 90 -9.32 -10.75 4.61
C GLN A 90 -7.89 -11.28 4.41
N GLY A 91 -6.94 -10.40 4.25
CA GLY A 91 -5.53 -10.74 4.04
C GLY A 91 -4.86 -11.34 5.27
N SER A 92 -3.73 -12.04 5.05
CA SER A 92 -3.01 -12.74 6.12
C SER A 92 -2.29 -11.83 7.11
N LEU A 93 -2.02 -10.57 6.73
CA LEU A 93 -1.30 -9.63 7.58
C LEU A 93 -2.17 -9.06 8.72
N GLY A 94 -3.50 -9.07 8.55
CA GLY A 94 -4.40 -8.43 9.48
C GLY A 94 -4.22 -6.90 9.54
N THR A 95 -4.71 -6.28 10.59
CA THR A 95 -4.54 -4.83 10.85
C THR A 95 -3.41 -4.61 11.83
N PHE A 96 -2.45 -3.76 11.49
CA PHE A 96 -1.27 -3.48 12.30
C PHE A 96 -0.86 -2.01 12.21
N PRO A 97 -0.10 -1.50 13.20
CA PRO A 97 0.40 -0.13 13.19
C PRO A 97 1.37 0.12 12.03
N ALA A 98 1.27 1.28 11.37
CA ALA A 98 2.11 1.65 10.22
C ALA A 98 3.63 1.61 10.52
N LYS A 99 4.03 1.81 11.77
CA LYS A 99 5.44 1.70 12.20
C LYS A 99 6.06 0.33 11.95
N GLU A 100 5.25 -0.71 11.81
CA GLU A 100 5.71 -2.07 11.54
C GLU A 100 5.96 -2.33 10.04
N ALA A 101 5.57 -1.40 9.15
CA ALA A 101 5.73 -1.57 7.71
C ALA A 101 7.19 -1.71 7.28
N LEU A 102 8.09 -0.87 7.80
CA LEU A 102 9.51 -0.94 7.45
C LEU A 102 10.20 -2.20 8.00
N PRO A 103 10.04 -2.59 9.28
CA PRO A 103 10.54 -3.89 9.75
C PRO A 103 10.03 -5.07 8.92
N LEU A 104 8.76 -5.08 8.54
CA LEU A 104 8.17 -6.10 7.69
C LEU A 104 8.81 -6.13 6.29
N ALA A 105 9.02 -4.97 5.68
CA ALA A 105 9.72 -4.85 4.41
C ALA A 105 11.16 -5.38 4.49
N MET A 106 11.88 -5.04 5.54
CA MET A 106 13.26 -5.51 5.77
C MET A 106 13.31 -7.03 5.96
N ALA A 107 12.36 -7.61 6.68
CA ALA A 107 12.26 -9.06 6.83
C ALA A 107 12.09 -9.75 5.48
N HIS A 108 11.15 -9.26 4.66
CA HIS A 108 10.88 -9.80 3.33
C HIS A 108 11.99 -9.54 2.30
N ALA A 109 12.81 -8.51 2.52
CA ALA A 109 14.01 -8.25 1.72
C ALA A 109 15.23 -9.09 2.17
N GLY A 110 15.08 -9.92 3.20
CA GLY A 110 16.20 -10.69 3.78
C GLY A 110 17.23 -9.83 4.51
N ARG A 111 16.81 -8.67 5.01
CA ARG A 111 17.66 -7.70 5.71
C ARG A 111 17.59 -7.84 7.24
N LEU A 112 16.79 -8.77 7.75
CA LEU A 112 16.72 -9.12 9.16
C LEU A 112 17.19 -10.56 9.33
N ALA A 113 18.15 -10.78 10.23
CA ALA A 113 18.65 -12.12 10.55
C ALA A 113 17.63 -12.91 11.37
N ASN A 114 16.85 -12.21 12.20
CA ASN A 114 15.80 -12.77 13.02
C ASN A 114 14.73 -11.71 13.29
N PHE A 115 13.47 -12.11 13.35
CA PHE A 115 12.37 -11.25 13.73
C PHE A 115 11.68 -11.84 14.95
N GLY A 116 11.85 -11.17 16.06
CA GLY A 116 11.42 -11.63 17.38
C GLY A 116 12.50 -12.43 18.10
N ALA A 117 12.20 -12.82 19.30
CA ALA A 117 13.09 -13.62 20.16
C ALA A 117 13.01 -15.12 19.85
#